data_81d00cbc41e2fdc4e4d27a02c544d2c4
#
_entry.id   81d00cbc41e2fdc4e4d27a02c544d2c4
#
_cell.length_a   1.000
_cell.length_b   1.000
_cell.length_c   1.000
_cell.angle_alpha   90.00
_cell.angle_beta   90.00
_cell.angle_gamma   90.00
#
_symmetry.space_group_name_H-M   'P 1'
#
loop_
_entity.id
_entity.type
_entity.pdbx_description
1 polymer ?
#
loop_
_entity_poly.entity_id
_entity_poly.type
_entity_poly.pdbx_seq_one_letter_code
_entity_poly.pdbx_strand_id
1 'polypeptide(L)'
;MFHTTISELKPKHLEKLDSQPLSFLPKNFNYYAGGHIHHPTRLEEKNYGTFIYPGALFPNNFQELEKYSKGSYSLITIKNEQQVVELIPLEIIKHQSLIFNCVHKTPEVVSFEIINHFNSIDLTDSLITIRLKGTLDNGKVSDINFKEIFKQLYSQGAYFVMKNTSQLSSEEFEEIKISNSNPENVEE
;
A
#
# COMPACT_ATOMS: atom_id res chain seq x y z
N MET A 1 16.02 -3.13 22.13
CA MET A 1 14.83 -2.98 21.26
C MET A 1 14.15 -1.67 21.56
N PHE A 2 13.53 -1.04 20.58
CA PHE A 2 12.77 0.20 20.71
C PHE A 2 11.56 0.21 19.78
N HIS A 3 10.54 1.03 20.09
CA HIS A 3 9.31 1.13 19.26
C HIS A 3 8.98 2.60 19.03
N THR A 4 9.71 3.23 18.12
CA THR A 4 9.53 4.62 17.72
C THR A 4 10.25 4.89 16.40
N THR A 5 9.94 6.03 15.78
CA THR A 5 10.70 6.55 14.64
C THR A 5 11.93 7.31 15.16
N ILE A 6 13.09 7.10 14.56
CA ILE A 6 14.31 7.88 14.83
C ILE A 6 14.47 8.90 13.70
N SER A 7 14.66 10.17 14.09
CA SER A 7 14.62 11.31 13.16
C SER A 7 15.65 11.19 12.04
N GLU A 8 16.88 10.81 12.40
CA GLU A 8 18.02 10.70 11.46
C GLU A 8 17.93 9.46 10.56
N LEU A 9 17.12 8.46 10.95
CA LEU A 9 16.95 7.20 10.22
C LEU A 9 15.62 7.13 9.45
N LYS A 10 14.86 8.23 9.48
CA LYS A 10 13.51 8.30 8.91
C LYS A 10 13.56 8.27 7.38
N PRO A 11 12.82 7.38 6.71
CA PRO A 11 12.63 7.45 5.27
C PRO A 11 11.98 8.78 4.85
N LYS A 12 12.39 9.34 3.71
CA LYS A 12 11.90 10.64 3.20
C LYS A 12 10.38 10.76 3.15
N HIS A 13 9.69 9.68 2.77
CA HIS A 13 8.23 9.68 2.70
C HIS A 13 7.52 9.68 4.07
N LEU A 14 8.27 9.56 5.17
CA LEU A 14 7.77 9.57 6.54
C LEU A 14 8.23 10.81 7.32
N GLU A 15 8.70 11.87 6.66
CA GLU A 15 9.24 13.09 7.30
C GLU A 15 8.29 13.72 8.32
N LYS A 16 6.97 13.62 8.09
CA LYS A 16 5.94 14.22 8.97
C LYS A 16 5.62 13.38 10.21
N LEU A 17 6.14 12.14 10.33
CA LEU A 17 5.91 11.34 11.53
C LEU A 17 6.67 11.89 12.72
N ASP A 18 6.04 11.85 13.89
CA ASP A 18 6.71 12.12 15.16
C ASP A 18 7.89 11.18 15.33
N SER A 19 9.00 11.71 15.83
CA SER A 19 10.25 10.97 15.91
C SER A 19 11.10 11.42 17.06
N GLN A 20 11.92 10.51 17.58
CA GLN A 20 12.91 10.78 18.61
C GLN A 20 14.30 10.97 17.97
N PRO A 21 15.17 11.81 18.53
CA PRO A 21 16.54 11.94 18.04
C PRO A 21 17.32 10.64 18.30
N LEU A 22 18.30 10.35 17.43
CA LEU A 22 19.16 9.18 17.56
C LEU A 22 19.89 9.14 18.92
N SER A 23 20.19 10.30 19.50
CA SER A 23 20.81 10.43 20.82
C SER A 23 19.97 9.87 21.97
N PHE A 24 18.68 9.61 21.75
CA PHE A 24 17.79 8.93 22.69
C PHE A 24 18.20 7.47 22.91
N LEU A 25 18.88 6.85 21.95
CA LEU A 25 19.30 5.46 22.04
C LEU A 25 20.73 5.35 22.65
N PRO A 26 20.96 4.36 23.50
CA PRO A 26 22.30 4.11 24.02
C PRO A 26 23.25 3.68 22.89
N LYS A 27 24.53 4.07 22.98
CA LYS A 27 25.58 3.69 22.02
C LYS A 27 26.19 2.33 22.35
N ASN A 28 27.06 1.86 21.46
CA ASN A 28 27.90 0.67 21.62
C ASN A 28 27.13 -0.67 21.61
N PHE A 29 25.99 -0.72 20.94
CA PHE A 29 25.35 -1.97 20.61
C PHE A 29 25.62 -2.33 19.14
N ASN A 30 25.79 -3.61 18.86
CA ASN A 30 25.98 -4.10 17.50
C ASN A 30 24.67 -4.11 16.70
N TYR A 31 23.52 -4.16 17.39
CA TYR A 31 22.20 -4.27 16.78
C TYR A 31 21.11 -3.52 17.53
N TYR A 32 20.29 -2.82 16.78
CA TYR A 32 19.13 -2.06 17.24
C TYR A 32 17.87 -2.55 16.57
N ALA A 33 17.05 -3.31 17.30
CA ALA A 33 15.76 -3.79 16.83
C ALA A 33 14.70 -2.72 16.98
N GLY A 34 14.29 -2.13 15.87
CA GLY A 34 13.25 -1.10 15.79
C GLY A 34 11.88 -1.68 15.42
N GLY A 35 10.84 -1.15 16.03
CA GLY A 35 9.45 -1.35 15.66
C GLY A 35 8.79 -0.02 15.28
N HIS A 36 7.48 -0.01 15.03
CA HIS A 36 6.66 1.15 14.62
C HIS A 36 6.67 1.44 13.13
N ILE A 37 7.81 1.44 12.46
CA ILE A 37 7.89 1.67 11.02
C ILE A 37 7.54 0.38 10.27
N HIS A 38 6.44 0.42 9.47
CA HIS A 38 6.01 -0.72 8.67
C HIS A 38 6.79 -0.88 7.35
N HIS A 39 7.67 0.06 7.04
CA HIS A 39 8.57 -0.02 5.90
C HIS A 39 9.84 -0.81 6.29
N PRO A 40 10.09 -1.99 5.71
CA PRO A 40 11.30 -2.74 6.00
C PRO A 40 12.55 -1.91 5.67
N THR A 41 13.40 -1.70 6.66
CA THR A 41 14.56 -0.82 6.52
C THR A 41 15.74 -1.38 7.30
N ARG A 42 16.91 -1.42 6.66
CA ARG A 42 18.19 -1.69 7.29
C ARG A 42 19.11 -0.48 7.10
N LEU A 43 19.72 -0.02 8.16
CA LEU A 43 20.63 1.13 8.18
C LEU A 43 21.83 0.82 9.05
N GLU A 44 22.98 1.38 8.67
CA GLU A 44 24.19 1.38 9.49
C GLU A 44 24.50 2.82 9.89
N GLU A 45 24.71 3.06 11.18
CA GLU A 45 24.96 4.41 11.67
C GLU A 45 26.28 4.49 12.45
N LYS A 46 27.07 5.52 12.15
CA LYS A 46 28.37 5.75 12.77
C LYS A 46 28.24 5.87 14.28
N ASN A 47 29.11 5.16 15.03
CA ASN A 47 29.15 5.08 16.51
C ASN A 47 27.94 4.36 17.16
N TYR A 48 27.11 3.71 16.32
CA TYR A 48 26.04 2.82 16.74
C TYR A 48 26.33 1.42 16.18
N GLY A 49 25.42 0.85 15.52
CA GLY A 49 25.53 -0.45 14.86
C GLY A 49 24.43 -0.57 13.79
N THR A 50 24.01 -1.78 13.52
CA THR A 50 22.95 -2.06 12.54
C THR A 50 21.57 -1.76 13.13
N PHE A 51 20.83 -0.89 12.50
CA PHE A 51 19.40 -0.62 12.77
C PHE A 51 18.52 -1.41 11.80
N ILE A 52 17.55 -2.12 12.34
CA ILE A 52 16.58 -2.86 11.54
C ILE A 52 15.18 -2.50 11.99
N TYR A 53 14.37 -2.04 11.03
CA TYR A 53 12.92 -2.06 11.10
C TYR A 53 12.45 -3.20 10.20
N PRO A 54 11.96 -4.30 10.74
CA PRO A 54 11.58 -5.47 9.91
C PRO A 54 10.32 -5.23 9.09
N GLY A 55 9.60 -4.14 9.35
CA GLY A 55 8.28 -3.91 8.79
C GLY A 55 7.18 -4.53 9.64
N ALA A 56 5.96 -4.55 9.11
CA ALA A 56 4.85 -5.25 9.74
C ALA A 56 4.92 -6.77 9.47
N LEU A 57 4.50 -7.57 10.43
CA LEU A 57 4.35 -9.03 10.21
C LEU A 57 3.28 -9.34 9.15
N PHE A 58 2.30 -8.45 9.02
CA PHE A 58 1.30 -8.49 7.98
C PHE A 58 0.92 -7.06 7.59
N PRO A 59 0.81 -6.72 6.27
CA PRO A 59 0.32 -5.42 5.82
C PRO A 59 -1.09 -5.18 6.36
N ASN A 60 -1.33 -4.07 7.07
CA ASN A 60 -2.57 -3.88 7.83
C ASN A 60 -3.58 -2.93 7.16
N ASN A 61 -3.25 -2.43 5.97
CA ASN A 61 -4.12 -1.55 5.20
C ASN A 61 -3.94 -1.75 3.70
N PHE A 62 -4.87 -1.18 2.92
CA PHE A 62 -4.89 -1.30 1.46
C PHE A 62 -3.57 -0.88 0.79
N GLN A 63 -2.97 0.24 1.23
CA GLN A 63 -1.74 0.75 0.62
C GLN A 63 -0.53 -0.14 0.93
N GLU A 64 -0.45 -0.66 2.14
CA GLU A 64 0.60 -1.59 2.53
C GLU A 64 0.48 -2.91 1.77
N LEU A 65 -0.74 -3.44 1.62
CA LEU A 65 -0.97 -4.63 0.81
C LEU A 65 -0.54 -4.42 -0.65
N GLU A 66 -0.92 -3.31 -1.28
CA GLU A 66 -0.47 -3.00 -2.65
C GLU A 66 1.05 -2.91 -2.76
N LYS A 67 1.70 -2.31 -1.77
CA LYS A 67 3.13 -2.00 -1.83
C LYS A 67 4.02 -3.19 -1.48
N TYR A 68 3.63 -3.97 -0.47
CA TYR A 68 4.49 -5.01 0.10
C TYR A 68 3.99 -6.43 -0.17
N SER A 69 2.68 -6.63 -0.34
CA SER A 69 2.00 -7.92 -0.50
C SER A 69 2.19 -8.89 0.67
N LYS A 70 3.36 -8.89 1.31
CA LYS A 70 3.79 -9.78 2.38
C LYS A 70 4.25 -8.99 3.58
N GLY A 71 4.17 -9.60 4.75
CA GLY A 71 4.86 -9.12 5.93
C GLY A 71 6.32 -9.53 5.93
N SER A 72 7.03 -9.20 7.01
CA SER A 72 8.42 -9.63 7.20
C SER A 72 8.84 -9.63 8.67
N TYR A 73 9.90 -10.38 8.96
CA TYR A 73 10.61 -10.34 10.23
C TYR A 73 12.12 -10.43 9.99
N SER A 74 12.90 -10.04 10.98
CA SER A 74 14.36 -10.15 10.90
C SER A 74 14.86 -11.36 11.67
N LEU A 75 15.68 -12.18 11.03
CA LEU A 75 16.45 -13.25 11.65
C LEU A 75 17.89 -12.79 11.85
N ILE A 76 18.37 -12.85 13.10
CA ILE A 76 19.74 -12.46 13.44
C ILE A 76 20.49 -13.68 13.89
N THR A 77 21.54 -14.03 13.16
CA THR A 77 22.46 -15.12 13.49
C THR A 77 23.79 -14.53 13.97
N ILE A 78 24.22 -14.93 15.17
CA ILE A 78 25.52 -14.51 15.74
C ILE A 78 26.44 -15.74 15.79
N LYS A 79 27.58 -15.69 15.07
CA LYS A 79 28.62 -16.73 15.09
C LYS A 79 29.98 -16.06 15.21
N ASN A 80 30.79 -16.49 16.19
CA ASN A 80 32.15 -15.99 16.38
C ASN A 80 32.20 -14.44 16.39
N GLU A 81 31.33 -13.79 17.12
CA GLU A 81 31.18 -12.33 17.22
C GLU A 81 30.75 -11.63 15.89
N GLN A 82 30.59 -12.37 14.83
CA GLN A 82 30.04 -11.86 13.57
C GLN A 82 28.52 -11.98 13.58
N GLN A 83 27.88 -10.91 13.11
CA GLN A 83 26.43 -10.81 13.04
C GLN A 83 25.97 -10.85 11.58
N VAL A 84 25.06 -11.76 11.27
CA VAL A 84 24.36 -11.81 10.00
C VAL A 84 22.88 -11.48 10.25
N VAL A 85 22.37 -10.52 9.51
CA VAL A 85 20.97 -10.09 9.62
C VAL A 85 20.28 -10.36 8.29
N GLU A 86 19.22 -11.14 8.35
CA GLU A 86 18.39 -11.50 7.20
C GLU A 86 16.97 -10.97 7.42
N LEU A 87 16.41 -10.35 6.40
CA LEU A 87 15.00 -9.98 6.37
C LEU A 87 14.23 -11.12 5.68
N ILE A 88 13.38 -11.79 6.44
CA ILE A 88 12.61 -12.95 5.97
C ILE A 88 11.20 -12.50 5.62
N PRO A 89 10.76 -12.62 4.36
CA PRO A 89 9.39 -12.34 3.97
C PRO A 89 8.44 -13.38 4.56
N LEU A 90 7.28 -12.91 5.02
CA LEU A 90 6.24 -13.74 5.62
C LEU A 90 4.97 -13.65 4.77
N GLU A 91 4.67 -14.72 4.03
CA GLU A 91 3.44 -14.86 3.28
C GLU A 91 2.41 -15.67 4.07
N ILE A 92 1.50 -14.98 4.75
CA ILE A 92 0.43 -15.61 5.53
C ILE A 92 -0.74 -15.99 4.63
N ILE A 93 -0.98 -15.18 3.59
CA ILE A 93 -2.06 -15.34 2.62
C ILE A 93 -1.61 -14.81 1.27
N LYS A 94 -2.01 -15.42 0.18
CA LYS A 94 -1.74 -14.93 -1.17
C LYS A 94 -2.38 -13.55 -1.37
N HIS A 95 -1.71 -12.65 -2.06
CA HIS A 95 -2.25 -11.34 -2.41
C HIS A 95 -2.13 -11.08 -3.91
N GLN A 96 -3.25 -10.67 -4.53
CA GLN A 96 -3.33 -10.24 -5.92
C GLN A 96 -3.72 -8.76 -5.96
N SER A 97 -2.95 -7.96 -6.69
CA SER A 97 -3.18 -6.53 -6.81
C SER A 97 -3.41 -6.13 -8.27
N LEU A 98 -4.46 -5.36 -8.51
CA LEU A 98 -4.74 -4.75 -9.80
C LEU A 98 -4.81 -3.23 -9.64
N ILE A 99 -3.87 -2.51 -10.29
CA ILE A 99 -3.98 -1.06 -10.49
C ILE A 99 -4.47 -0.85 -11.92
N PHE A 100 -5.72 -0.41 -12.06
CA PHE A 100 -6.41 -0.33 -13.33
C PHE A 100 -6.58 1.12 -13.79
N ASN A 101 -6.18 1.40 -15.04
CA ASN A 101 -6.36 2.71 -15.66
C ASN A 101 -7.70 2.77 -16.41
N CYS A 102 -8.58 3.69 -15.99
CA CYS A 102 -9.93 3.86 -16.54
C CYS A 102 -10.04 4.96 -17.61
N VAL A 103 -8.92 5.59 -17.99
CA VAL A 103 -8.92 6.67 -19.00
C VAL A 103 -9.50 6.15 -20.33
N HIS A 104 -10.43 6.88 -20.88
CA HIS A 104 -11.17 6.55 -22.12
C HIS A 104 -11.95 5.23 -22.06
N LYS A 105 -12.45 4.86 -20.87
CA LYS A 105 -13.27 3.67 -20.67
C LYS A 105 -14.61 4.02 -20.04
N THR A 106 -15.66 3.30 -20.48
CA THR A 106 -16.97 3.38 -19.81
C THR A 106 -17.04 2.43 -18.61
N PRO A 107 -17.98 2.62 -17.66
CA PRO A 107 -18.16 1.73 -16.51
C PRO A 107 -18.33 0.25 -16.87
N GLU A 108 -19.00 -0.05 -18.00
CA GLU A 108 -19.23 -1.41 -18.49
C GLU A 108 -17.91 -2.04 -18.93
N VAL A 109 -17.10 -1.30 -19.71
CA VAL A 109 -15.78 -1.74 -20.17
C VAL A 109 -14.86 -2.00 -18.99
N VAL A 110 -14.84 -1.09 -18.01
CA VAL A 110 -14.06 -1.26 -16.76
C VAL A 110 -14.47 -2.55 -16.04
N SER A 111 -15.78 -2.76 -15.87
CA SER A 111 -16.30 -3.95 -15.19
C SER A 111 -15.90 -5.24 -15.91
N PHE A 112 -16.04 -5.27 -17.23
CA PHE A 112 -15.69 -6.41 -18.06
C PHE A 112 -14.19 -6.72 -18.04
N GLU A 113 -13.33 -5.69 -18.21
CA GLU A 113 -11.88 -5.88 -18.24
C GLU A 113 -11.31 -6.32 -16.90
N ILE A 114 -11.85 -5.82 -15.77
CA ILE A 114 -11.45 -6.28 -14.44
C ILE A 114 -11.75 -7.76 -14.25
N ILE A 115 -12.96 -8.21 -14.61
CA ILE A 115 -13.35 -9.62 -14.52
C ILE A 115 -12.42 -10.47 -15.39
N ASN A 116 -12.20 -10.06 -16.64
CA ASN A 116 -11.33 -10.79 -17.56
C ASN A 116 -9.88 -10.87 -17.08
N HIS A 117 -9.36 -9.82 -16.43
CA HIS A 117 -8.00 -9.85 -15.86
C HIS A 117 -7.82 -11.00 -14.88
N PHE A 118 -8.80 -11.26 -14.03
CA PHE A 118 -8.73 -12.28 -13.01
C PHE A 118 -9.11 -13.70 -13.49
N ASN A 119 -9.72 -13.84 -14.67
CA ASN A 119 -10.19 -15.15 -15.16
C ASN A 119 -9.07 -16.20 -15.34
N SER A 120 -7.82 -15.77 -15.53
CA SER A 120 -6.66 -16.66 -15.70
C SER A 120 -5.82 -16.84 -14.45
N ILE A 121 -6.25 -16.24 -13.33
CA ILE A 121 -5.48 -16.22 -12.06
C ILE A 121 -6.16 -17.15 -11.05
N ASP A 122 -5.37 -18.00 -10.38
CA ASP A 122 -5.88 -18.76 -9.24
C ASP A 122 -6.08 -17.81 -8.04
N LEU A 123 -7.32 -17.57 -7.69
CA LEU A 123 -7.73 -16.69 -6.59
C LEU A 123 -8.02 -17.43 -5.29
N THR A 124 -7.84 -18.76 -5.25
CA THR A 124 -8.13 -19.57 -4.07
C THR A 124 -7.38 -19.03 -2.84
N ASP A 125 -8.14 -18.74 -1.78
CA ASP A 125 -7.66 -18.22 -0.51
C ASP A 125 -6.80 -16.93 -0.65
N SER A 126 -7.12 -16.07 -1.62
CA SER A 126 -6.35 -14.86 -1.89
C SER A 126 -7.06 -13.59 -1.40
N LEU A 127 -6.26 -12.62 -0.91
CA LEU A 127 -6.70 -11.23 -0.78
C LEU A 127 -6.57 -10.54 -2.14
N ILE A 128 -7.56 -9.73 -2.49
CA ILE A 128 -7.55 -8.99 -3.76
C ILE A 128 -7.68 -7.50 -3.48
N THR A 129 -6.77 -6.70 -4.03
CA THR A 129 -6.88 -5.24 -4.04
C THR A 129 -7.07 -4.74 -5.46
N ILE A 130 -8.09 -3.91 -5.68
CA ILE A 130 -8.40 -3.29 -6.97
C ILE A 130 -8.36 -1.78 -6.78
N ARG A 131 -7.36 -1.12 -7.38
CA ARG A 131 -7.30 0.35 -7.44
C ARG A 131 -7.68 0.81 -8.83
N LEU A 132 -8.69 1.68 -8.90
CA LEU A 132 -9.08 2.34 -10.15
C LEU A 132 -8.56 3.78 -10.13
N LYS A 133 -8.02 4.22 -11.28
CA LYS A 133 -7.49 5.57 -11.45
C LYS A 133 -7.78 6.10 -12.86
N GLY A 134 -7.78 7.44 -12.97
CA GLY A 134 -8.02 8.16 -14.23
C GLY A 134 -9.43 8.70 -14.31
N THR A 135 -9.89 9.07 -15.51
CA THR A 135 -11.19 9.67 -15.76
C THR A 135 -11.98 8.75 -16.69
N LEU A 136 -13.22 8.42 -16.28
CA LEU A 136 -14.15 7.70 -17.14
C LEU A 136 -14.61 8.60 -18.28
N ASP A 137 -14.73 8.02 -19.47
CA ASP A 137 -15.18 8.70 -20.69
C ASP A 137 -16.66 9.11 -20.57
N ASN A 138 -17.49 8.17 -20.11
CA ASN A 138 -18.93 8.38 -19.89
C ASN A 138 -19.39 7.67 -18.61
N GLY A 139 -20.48 8.15 -18.02
CA GLY A 139 -21.09 7.57 -16.82
C GLY A 139 -20.38 7.98 -15.53
N LYS A 140 -20.84 7.42 -14.45
CA LYS A 140 -20.36 7.73 -13.08
C LYS A 140 -19.57 6.57 -12.48
N VAL A 141 -18.74 6.86 -11.51
CA VAL A 141 -18.02 5.82 -10.73
C VAL A 141 -18.98 4.81 -10.10
N SER A 142 -20.20 5.26 -9.73
CA SER A 142 -21.27 4.40 -9.19
C SER A 142 -21.83 3.39 -10.19
N ASP A 143 -21.66 3.64 -11.50
CA ASP A 143 -22.22 2.80 -12.56
C ASP A 143 -21.34 1.58 -12.86
N ILE A 144 -20.10 1.57 -12.31
CA ILE A 144 -19.24 0.38 -12.35
C ILE A 144 -19.90 -0.72 -11.53
N ASN A 145 -20.13 -1.88 -12.13
CA ASN A 145 -20.84 -2.98 -11.49
C ASN A 145 -19.94 -3.77 -10.50
N PHE A 146 -19.53 -3.10 -9.42
CA PHE A 146 -18.71 -3.74 -8.37
C PHE A 146 -19.38 -4.95 -7.74
N LYS A 147 -20.71 -4.98 -7.69
CA LYS A 147 -21.45 -6.14 -7.17
C LYS A 147 -21.16 -7.40 -8.00
N GLU A 148 -21.18 -7.28 -9.32
CA GLU A 148 -20.88 -8.41 -10.21
C GLU A 148 -19.39 -8.76 -10.16
N ILE A 149 -18.50 -7.76 -10.19
CA ILE A 149 -17.05 -7.99 -10.04
C ILE A 149 -16.77 -8.81 -8.77
N PHE A 150 -17.25 -8.38 -7.62
CA PHE A 150 -17.00 -9.06 -6.35
C PHE A 150 -17.60 -10.46 -6.33
N LYS A 151 -18.84 -10.63 -6.85
CA LYS A 151 -19.49 -11.94 -6.97
C LYS A 151 -18.62 -12.92 -7.77
N GLN A 152 -18.09 -12.49 -8.91
CA GLN A 152 -17.22 -13.29 -9.76
C GLN A 152 -15.92 -13.68 -9.04
N LEU A 153 -15.25 -12.71 -8.40
CA LEU A 153 -13.99 -12.98 -7.68
C LEU A 153 -14.20 -13.93 -6.49
N TYR A 154 -15.26 -13.75 -5.72
CA TYR A 154 -15.59 -14.69 -4.64
C TYR A 154 -15.96 -16.09 -5.15
N SER A 155 -16.64 -16.18 -6.30
CA SER A 155 -16.96 -17.48 -6.91
C SER A 155 -15.71 -18.23 -7.41
N GLN A 156 -14.62 -17.51 -7.68
CA GLN A 156 -13.30 -18.05 -8.04
C GLN A 156 -12.43 -18.38 -6.81
N GLY A 157 -12.95 -18.25 -5.59
CA GLY A 157 -12.28 -18.65 -4.36
C GLY A 157 -11.54 -17.51 -3.62
N ALA A 158 -11.73 -16.23 -4.02
CA ALA A 158 -11.14 -15.11 -3.29
C ALA A 158 -11.62 -15.11 -1.82
N TYR A 159 -10.67 -14.94 -0.88
CA TYR A 159 -10.96 -14.82 0.53
C TYR A 159 -11.57 -13.44 0.87
N PHE A 160 -10.98 -12.38 0.35
CA PHE A 160 -11.48 -11.02 0.56
C PHE A 160 -11.09 -10.09 -0.60
N VAL A 161 -12.04 -9.24 -1.00
CA VAL A 161 -11.85 -8.29 -2.11
C VAL A 161 -12.02 -6.86 -1.60
N MET A 162 -11.04 -6.03 -1.87
CA MET A 162 -11.04 -4.60 -1.53
C MET A 162 -10.92 -3.76 -2.79
N LYS A 163 -11.62 -2.62 -2.82
CA LYS A 163 -11.49 -1.62 -3.90
C LYS A 163 -11.08 -0.26 -3.36
N ASN A 164 -10.39 0.50 -4.20
CA ASN A 164 -10.10 1.90 -3.98
C ASN A 164 -10.35 2.68 -5.27
N THR A 165 -11.27 3.65 -5.22
CA THR A 165 -11.66 4.51 -6.34
C THR A 165 -11.34 5.98 -6.08
N SER A 166 -10.52 6.31 -5.07
CA SER A 166 -10.21 7.69 -4.68
C SER A 166 -9.46 8.49 -5.76
N GLN A 167 -8.87 7.81 -6.72
CA GLN A 167 -8.16 8.40 -7.86
C GLN A 167 -8.93 8.26 -9.19
N LEU A 168 -10.22 7.92 -9.12
CA LEU A 168 -11.11 7.80 -10.27
C LEU A 168 -12.09 8.96 -10.28
N SER A 169 -12.19 9.66 -11.39
CA SER A 169 -13.16 10.71 -11.68
C SER A 169 -14.04 10.35 -12.88
N SER A 170 -15.04 11.16 -13.15
CA SER A 170 -15.83 11.12 -14.39
C SER A 170 -15.82 12.51 -15.03
N GLU A 171 -15.92 12.59 -16.35
CA GLU A 171 -15.94 13.87 -17.10
C GLU A 171 -17.05 14.79 -16.62
N GLU A 172 -18.26 14.28 -16.38
CA GLU A 172 -19.38 15.05 -15.80
C GLU A 172 -19.03 15.75 -14.47
N PHE A 173 -18.16 15.14 -13.66
CA PHE A 173 -17.77 15.69 -12.36
C PHE A 173 -16.68 16.76 -12.48
N GLU A 174 -15.85 16.68 -13.50
CA GLU A 174 -14.83 17.69 -13.81
C GLU A 174 -15.45 18.96 -14.40
N GLU A 175 -16.43 18.83 -15.28
CA GLU A 175 -17.18 19.99 -15.82
C GLU A 175 -17.90 20.77 -14.71
N ILE A 176 -18.53 20.11 -13.74
CA ILE A 176 -19.17 20.76 -12.60
C ILE A 176 -18.15 21.50 -11.71
N LYS A 177 -16.96 20.97 -11.52
CA LYS A 177 -15.89 21.65 -10.77
C LYS A 177 -15.41 22.91 -11.47
N ILE A 178 -15.26 22.88 -12.79
CA ILE A 178 -14.83 24.03 -13.60
C ILE A 178 -15.91 25.11 -13.60
N SER A 179 -17.19 24.76 -13.71
CA SER A 179 -18.29 25.73 -13.67
C SER A 179 -18.46 26.43 -12.31
N ASN A 180 -18.12 25.75 -11.20
CA ASN A 180 -18.18 26.33 -9.86
C ASN A 180 -16.90 27.09 -9.46
N SER A 181 -15.83 27.04 -10.25
CA SER A 181 -14.57 27.75 -10.00
C SER A 181 -14.48 29.11 -10.71
N ASN A 182 -15.49 29.53 -11.45
CA ASN A 182 -15.57 30.85 -12.08
C ASN A 182 -16.38 31.80 -11.18
N PRO A 183 -15.76 32.70 -10.39
CA PRO A 183 -16.45 33.60 -9.46
C PRO A 183 -17.09 34.85 -10.12
N GLU A 184 -17.10 34.95 -11.44
CA GLU A 184 -17.53 36.19 -12.16
C GLU A 184 -19.03 36.24 -12.53
N ASN A 185 -19.87 35.27 -12.11
CA ASN A 185 -21.30 35.28 -12.41
C ASN A 185 -22.21 35.41 -11.17
N VAL A 186 -21.80 36.15 -10.15
CA VAL A 186 -22.68 36.50 -9.02
C VAL A 186 -22.64 38.03 -8.81
N GLU A 187 -22.97 38.81 -9.83
CA GLU A 187 -23.44 40.18 -9.69
C GLU A 187 -24.30 40.53 -10.93
N GLU A 188 -25.62 40.29 -10.80
CA GLU A 188 -26.70 41.14 -11.29
C GLU A 188 -27.98 40.80 -10.50
#